data_1fedab6846a62c156c31b268fa425fd8
#
_entry.id   1fedab6846a62c156c31b268fa425fd8
#
_cell.length_a   1.000
_cell.length_b   1.000
_cell.length_c   1.000
_cell.angle_alpha   90.00
_cell.angle_beta   90.00
_cell.angle_gamma   90.00
#
_symmetry.space_group_name_H-M   'P 1'
#
loop_
_entity.id
_entity.type
_entity.pdbx_description
1 polymer ?
#
loop_
_entity_poly.entity_id
_entity_poly.type
_entity_poly.pdbx_seq_one_letter_code
_entity_poly.pdbx_strand_id
1 'polypeptide(L)'
;AFAIYPIGAVLFRKAGIPKRFLPGCIALGAFTFTMTAIPGTPQIQNTIPMKYFGTDVFAAPVLGIIAALIMFIGGMIWLTTRIKHALAKGEGYGDHPNETLAQIDHSNLPSFGTAIIPVIAVIVVNFVLSKVVFVAANADKYAYLEGKPYNTELSHVAGTWALVIALIVGILLVVIF
;
A
#
# COMPACT_ATOMS: atom_id res chain seq x y z
N ALA A 1 -6.19 -2.08 7.70
CA ALA A 1 -5.91 -2.56 9.05
C ALA A 1 -6.64 -3.86 9.37
N PHE A 2 -7.96 -3.97 9.12
CA PHE A 2 -8.76 -5.15 9.50
C PHE A 2 -8.30 -6.45 8.83
N ALA A 3 -7.93 -6.43 7.55
CA ALA A 3 -7.47 -7.62 6.84
C ALA A 3 -6.04 -8.05 7.25
N ILE A 4 -5.18 -7.09 7.59
CA ILE A 4 -3.77 -7.37 7.93
C ILE A 4 -3.62 -7.80 9.39
N TYR A 5 -4.51 -7.34 10.27
CA TYR A 5 -4.44 -7.64 11.69
C TYR A 5 -4.46 -9.14 12.01
N PRO A 6 -5.38 -9.97 11.47
CA PRO A 6 -5.39 -11.41 11.74
C PRO A 6 -4.11 -12.11 11.29
N ILE A 7 -3.59 -11.74 10.12
CA ILE A 7 -2.33 -12.30 9.59
C ILE A 7 -1.17 -11.92 10.51
N GLY A 8 -1.08 -10.65 10.89
CA GLY A 8 -0.06 -10.16 11.80
C GLY A 8 -0.13 -10.84 13.18
N ALA A 9 -1.33 -11.05 13.72
CA ALA A 9 -1.53 -11.71 15.00
C ALA A 9 -1.01 -13.17 14.97
N VAL A 10 -1.31 -13.92 13.92
CA VAL A 10 -0.78 -15.28 13.73
C VAL A 10 0.75 -15.30 13.66
N LEU A 11 1.35 -14.38 12.90
CA LEU A 11 2.80 -14.27 12.77
C LEU A 11 3.46 -13.92 14.11
N PHE A 12 2.93 -12.95 14.84
CA PHE A 12 3.44 -12.52 16.13
C PHE A 12 3.35 -13.63 17.18
N ARG A 13 2.23 -14.38 17.19
CA ARG A 13 2.06 -15.52 18.08
C ARG A 13 3.08 -16.63 17.76
N LYS A 14 3.27 -16.98 16.49
CA LYS A 14 4.28 -17.98 16.07
C LYS A 14 5.71 -17.54 16.41
N ALA A 15 6.01 -16.25 16.32
CA ALA A 15 7.31 -15.70 16.64
C ALA A 15 7.52 -15.38 18.14
N GLY A 16 6.50 -15.59 18.99
CA GLY A 16 6.55 -15.25 20.41
C GLY A 16 6.68 -13.77 20.71
N ILE A 17 6.38 -12.90 19.75
CA ILE A 17 6.51 -11.45 19.87
C ILE A 17 5.31 -10.88 20.62
N PRO A 18 5.50 -9.96 21.61
CA PRO A 18 4.40 -9.37 22.35
C PRO A 18 3.40 -8.67 21.43
N LYS A 19 2.12 -9.01 21.55
CA LYS A 19 1.02 -8.52 20.72
C LYS A 19 0.94 -6.99 20.66
N ARG A 20 1.32 -6.30 21.73
CA ARG A 20 1.32 -4.82 21.83
C ARG A 20 2.13 -4.12 20.73
N PHE A 21 3.10 -4.79 20.11
CA PHE A 21 3.88 -4.22 19.01
C PHE A 21 3.22 -4.36 17.64
N LEU A 22 2.16 -5.17 17.53
CA LEU A 22 1.47 -5.40 16.27
C LEU A 22 0.89 -4.12 15.64
N PRO A 23 0.20 -3.22 16.38
CA PRO A 23 -0.25 -1.95 15.82
C PRO A 23 0.89 -1.08 15.31
N GLY A 24 2.04 -1.08 16.02
CA GLY A 24 3.23 -0.34 15.59
C GLY A 24 3.83 -0.87 14.29
N CYS A 25 3.86 -2.18 14.10
CA CYS A 25 4.31 -2.80 12.84
C CYS A 25 3.37 -2.45 11.67
N ILE A 26 2.07 -2.54 11.89
CA ILE A 26 1.06 -2.19 10.88
C ILE A 26 1.17 -0.71 10.52
N ALA A 27 1.29 0.17 11.53
CA ALA A 27 1.44 1.59 11.33
C ALA A 27 2.73 1.93 10.56
N LEU A 28 3.86 1.33 10.92
CA LEU A 28 5.13 1.53 10.21
C LEU A 28 4.99 1.20 8.73
N GLY A 29 4.44 0.03 8.39
CA GLY A 29 4.22 -0.37 7.01
C GLY A 29 3.24 0.54 6.27
N ALA A 30 2.10 0.86 6.89
CA ALA A 30 1.06 1.67 6.28
C ALA A 30 1.52 3.11 6.03
N PHE A 31 2.14 3.76 7.00
CA PHE A 31 2.53 5.17 6.87
C PHE A 31 3.80 5.37 6.06
N THR A 32 4.71 4.40 6.04
CA THR A 32 5.96 4.52 5.28
C THR A 32 5.76 4.24 3.79
N PHE A 33 5.10 3.13 3.45
CA PHE A 33 5.05 2.65 2.08
C PHE A 33 3.77 3.02 1.35
N THR A 34 2.63 3.00 2.02
CA THR A 34 1.35 3.13 1.33
C THR A 34 0.73 4.52 1.42
N MET A 35 1.07 5.33 2.41
CA MET A 35 0.37 6.61 2.59
C MET A 35 1.07 7.82 1.99
N THR A 36 2.39 7.94 2.04
CA THR A 36 3.01 9.21 1.69
C THR A 36 4.29 9.15 0.89
N ALA A 37 5.14 8.15 1.10
CA ALA A 37 6.52 8.27 0.67
C ALA A 37 6.81 7.63 -0.70
N ILE A 38 6.17 6.51 -1.05
CA ILE A 38 6.47 5.84 -2.31
C ILE A 38 5.74 6.51 -3.47
N PRO A 39 6.47 6.87 -4.56
CA PRO A 39 5.87 7.40 -5.78
C PRO A 39 4.83 6.44 -6.36
N GLY A 40 3.75 6.99 -6.89
CA GLY A 40 2.67 6.20 -7.48
C GLY A 40 1.62 5.71 -6.48
N THR A 41 1.76 6.03 -5.19
CA THR A 41 0.72 5.71 -4.21
C THR A 41 -0.48 6.66 -4.35
N PRO A 42 -1.71 6.13 -4.42
CA PRO A 42 -2.92 6.92 -4.68
C PRO A 42 -3.51 7.55 -3.42
N GLN A 43 -2.70 7.88 -2.48
CA GLN A 43 -3.17 8.42 -1.22
C GLN A 43 -3.65 9.87 -1.38
N ILE A 44 -4.63 10.25 -0.56
CA ILE A 44 -5.24 11.58 -0.59
C ILE A 44 -4.17 12.67 -0.42
N GLN A 45 -3.17 12.45 0.42
CA GLN A 45 -2.06 13.38 0.64
C GLN A 45 -1.24 13.64 -0.63
N ASN A 46 -1.16 12.67 -1.53
CA ASN A 46 -0.46 12.80 -2.80
C ASN A 46 -1.37 13.31 -3.93
N THR A 47 -2.68 13.01 -3.85
CA THR A 47 -3.63 13.37 -4.90
C THR A 47 -4.18 14.79 -4.75
N ILE A 48 -4.40 15.29 -3.54
CA ILE A 48 -4.88 16.67 -3.32
C ILE A 48 -3.93 17.71 -3.91
N PRO A 49 -2.60 17.68 -3.68
CA PRO A 49 -1.68 18.66 -4.22
C PRO A 49 -1.60 18.70 -5.74
N MET A 50 -1.90 17.59 -6.42
CA MET A 50 -1.81 17.49 -7.88
C MET A 50 -2.59 18.60 -8.59
N LYS A 51 -3.80 18.87 -8.13
CA LYS A 51 -4.65 19.92 -8.71
C LYS A 51 -4.06 21.33 -8.57
N TYR A 52 -3.36 21.60 -7.48
CA TYR A 52 -2.85 22.94 -7.15
C TYR A 52 -1.45 23.18 -7.71
N PHE A 53 -0.63 22.15 -7.79
CA PHE A 53 0.77 22.26 -8.20
C PHE A 53 1.06 21.68 -9.59
N GLY A 54 0.04 21.15 -10.28
CA GLY A 54 0.23 20.53 -11.59
C GLY A 54 1.17 19.30 -11.56
N THR A 55 1.25 18.63 -10.40
CA THR A 55 2.08 17.44 -10.22
C THR A 55 1.28 16.17 -10.52
N ASP A 56 1.94 15.02 -10.54
CA ASP A 56 1.30 13.73 -10.63
C ASP A 56 1.62 12.84 -9.40
N VAL A 57 1.05 11.65 -9.34
CA VAL A 57 1.30 10.68 -8.25
C VAL A 57 2.75 10.19 -8.18
N PHE A 58 3.53 10.42 -9.22
CA PHE A 58 4.95 10.09 -9.30
C PHE A 58 5.86 11.30 -9.10
N ALA A 59 5.33 12.41 -8.62
CA ALA A 59 6.13 13.59 -8.36
C ALA A 59 7.23 13.32 -7.33
N ALA A 60 8.40 13.94 -7.54
CA ALA A 60 9.56 13.82 -6.65
C ALA A 60 9.96 12.36 -6.28
N PRO A 61 10.13 11.45 -7.25
CA PRO A 61 10.30 10.02 -6.98
C PRO A 61 11.56 9.73 -6.16
N VAL A 62 12.65 10.41 -6.40
CA VAL A 62 13.91 10.20 -5.67
C VAL A 62 13.78 10.60 -4.21
N LEU A 63 13.20 11.77 -3.93
CA LEU A 63 12.99 12.24 -2.56
C LEU A 63 12.01 11.35 -1.81
N GLY A 64 10.94 10.88 -2.48
CA GLY A 64 9.98 9.96 -1.90
C GLY A 64 10.62 8.63 -1.50
N ILE A 65 11.45 8.04 -2.36
CA ILE A 65 12.16 6.79 -2.06
C ILE A 65 13.15 6.99 -0.90
N ILE A 66 13.93 8.07 -0.90
CA ILE A 66 14.88 8.37 0.19
C ILE A 66 14.12 8.54 1.51
N ALA A 67 13.03 9.29 1.52
CA ALA A 67 12.19 9.48 2.71
C ALA A 67 11.61 8.15 3.20
N ALA A 68 11.11 7.30 2.31
CA ALA A 68 10.60 5.97 2.65
C ALA A 68 11.68 5.11 3.31
N LEU A 69 12.89 5.09 2.76
CA LEU A 69 14.01 4.33 3.32
C LEU A 69 14.42 4.83 4.71
N ILE A 70 14.53 6.14 4.90
CA ILE A 70 14.87 6.73 6.20
C ILE A 70 13.81 6.37 7.25
N MET A 71 12.53 6.55 6.93
CA MET A 71 11.43 6.22 7.85
C MET A 71 11.39 4.73 8.15
N PHE A 72 11.54 3.88 7.14
CA PHE A 72 11.52 2.43 7.32
C PHE A 72 12.68 1.94 8.17
N ILE A 73 13.90 2.33 7.84
CA ILE A 73 15.09 1.92 8.58
C ILE A 73 15.04 2.44 10.03
N GLY A 74 14.73 3.72 10.23
CA GLY A 74 14.59 4.30 11.57
C GLY A 74 13.47 3.63 12.38
N GLY A 75 12.31 3.41 11.78
CA GLY A 75 11.20 2.71 12.41
C GLY A 75 11.51 1.25 12.74
N MET A 76 12.18 0.54 11.84
CA MET A 76 12.60 -0.85 12.07
C MET A 76 13.64 -0.97 13.19
N ILE A 77 14.63 -0.08 13.23
CA ILE A 77 15.63 -0.05 14.32
C ILE A 77 14.93 0.20 15.65
N TRP A 78 14.05 1.20 15.72
CA TRP A 78 13.32 1.51 16.94
C TRP A 78 12.44 0.33 17.37
N LEU A 79 11.66 -0.24 16.46
CA LEU A 79 10.70 -1.30 16.75
C LEU A 79 11.41 -2.59 17.17
N THR A 80 12.45 -3.01 16.44
CA THR A 80 13.24 -4.21 16.78
C THR A 80 13.96 -4.07 18.11
N THR A 81 14.49 -2.89 18.43
CA THR A 81 15.10 -2.62 19.72
C THR A 81 14.10 -2.75 20.85
N ARG A 82 12.90 -2.21 20.68
CA ARG A 82 11.82 -2.32 21.68
C ARG A 82 11.35 -3.76 21.85
N ILE A 83 11.19 -4.50 20.74
CA ILE A 83 10.81 -5.93 20.79
C ILE A 83 11.88 -6.73 21.51
N LYS A 84 13.16 -6.58 21.15
CA LYS A 84 14.27 -7.28 21.82
C LYS A 84 14.32 -6.99 23.32
N HIS A 85 14.08 -5.74 23.72
CA HIS A 85 14.05 -5.37 25.13
C HIS A 85 12.87 -6.00 25.88
N ALA A 86 11.72 -6.11 25.26
CA ALA A 86 10.54 -6.78 25.82
C ALA A 86 10.77 -8.28 25.97
N LEU A 87 11.31 -8.94 24.94
CA LEU A 87 11.65 -10.36 24.98
C LEU A 87 12.71 -10.65 26.06
N ALA A 88 13.72 -9.79 26.24
CA ALA A 88 14.73 -9.92 27.29
C ALA A 88 14.13 -9.83 28.70
N LYS A 89 12.97 -9.18 28.86
CA LYS A 89 12.19 -9.13 30.10
C LYS A 89 11.24 -10.32 30.29
N GLY A 90 11.27 -11.32 29.38
CA GLY A 90 10.38 -12.47 29.42
C GLY A 90 8.97 -12.19 28.90
N GLU A 91 8.72 -11.04 28.24
CA GLU A 91 7.41 -10.78 27.66
C GLU A 91 7.23 -11.62 26.40
N GLY A 92 6.21 -12.51 26.40
CA GLY A 92 5.77 -13.25 25.21
C GLY A 92 4.53 -12.61 24.57
N TYR A 93 3.90 -13.37 23.64
CA TYR A 93 2.67 -12.92 22.96
C TYR A 93 1.54 -12.60 23.97
N GLY A 94 1.50 -13.32 25.08
CA GLY A 94 0.45 -13.24 26.07
C GLY A 94 -0.75 -14.15 25.75
N ASP A 95 -1.57 -14.42 26.78
CA ASP A 95 -2.81 -15.16 26.63
C ASP A 95 -3.96 -14.20 26.34
N HIS A 96 -4.61 -14.42 25.20
CA HIS A 96 -5.76 -13.61 24.75
C HIS A 96 -6.97 -14.51 24.52
N PRO A 97 -7.73 -14.88 25.58
CA PRO A 97 -8.79 -15.88 25.52
C PRO A 97 -9.93 -15.54 24.55
N ASN A 98 -10.13 -14.27 24.25
CA ASN A 98 -11.18 -13.81 23.31
C ASN A 98 -10.66 -13.62 21.85
N GLU A 99 -9.45 -14.07 21.56
CA GLU A 99 -8.88 -13.94 20.23
C GLU A 99 -9.21 -15.16 19.38
N THR A 100 -10.19 -15.05 18.52
CA THR A 100 -10.44 -16.03 17.46
C THR A 100 -9.45 -15.78 16.33
N LEU A 101 -8.27 -16.41 16.42
CA LEU A 101 -7.34 -16.42 15.29
C LEU A 101 -7.95 -17.33 14.21
N ALA A 102 -8.13 -16.80 13.01
CA ALA A 102 -8.53 -17.58 11.87
C ALA A 102 -7.52 -18.75 11.72
N GLN A 103 -8.00 -19.98 11.80
CA GLN A 103 -7.23 -21.13 11.42
C GLN A 103 -7.01 -21.04 9.90
N ILE A 104 -5.80 -20.70 9.51
CA ILE A 104 -5.44 -20.69 8.09
C ILE A 104 -5.26 -22.16 7.70
N ASP A 105 -6.16 -22.64 6.87
CA ASP A 105 -6.01 -23.94 6.24
C ASP A 105 -4.84 -23.87 5.26
N HIS A 106 -3.76 -24.57 5.59
CA HIS A 106 -2.54 -24.55 4.79
C HIS A 106 -2.61 -25.51 3.57
N SER A 107 -3.69 -26.26 3.42
CA SER A 107 -3.80 -27.30 2.39
C SER A 107 -3.94 -26.75 0.97
N ASN A 108 -4.48 -25.53 0.82
CA ASN A 108 -4.79 -24.92 -0.49
C ASN A 108 -4.20 -23.52 -0.67
N LEU A 109 -3.10 -23.20 -0.02
CA LEU A 109 -2.47 -21.88 -0.22
C LEU A 109 -1.70 -21.85 -1.54
N PRO A 110 -1.90 -20.80 -2.37
CA PRO A 110 -1.11 -20.60 -3.59
C PRO A 110 0.37 -20.42 -3.24
N SER A 111 1.23 -20.76 -4.17
CA SER A 111 2.67 -20.52 -3.99
C SER A 111 2.96 -19.03 -3.82
N PHE A 112 4.05 -18.68 -3.13
CA PHE A 112 4.45 -17.28 -2.97
C PHE A 112 4.58 -16.56 -4.32
N GLY A 113 5.11 -17.24 -5.34
CA GLY A 113 5.22 -16.68 -6.69
C GLY A 113 3.86 -16.33 -7.29
N THR A 114 2.87 -17.20 -7.14
CA THR A 114 1.51 -16.95 -7.64
C THR A 114 0.83 -15.82 -6.85
N ALA A 115 1.01 -15.79 -5.54
CA ALA A 115 0.40 -14.78 -4.67
C ALA A 115 0.93 -13.35 -4.92
N ILE A 116 2.16 -13.19 -5.42
CA ILE A 116 2.75 -11.87 -5.69
C ILE A 116 2.35 -11.29 -7.05
N ILE A 117 1.88 -12.14 -7.99
CA ILE A 117 1.50 -11.71 -9.35
C ILE A 117 0.48 -10.57 -9.35
N PRO A 118 -0.65 -10.64 -8.61
CA PRO A 118 -1.62 -9.56 -8.58
C PRO A 118 -1.03 -8.23 -8.09
N VAL A 119 -0.11 -8.27 -7.13
CA VAL A 119 0.54 -7.06 -6.59
C VAL A 119 1.42 -6.40 -7.65
N ILE A 120 2.26 -7.20 -8.31
CA ILE A 120 3.11 -6.71 -9.42
C ILE A 120 2.24 -6.18 -10.55
N ALA A 121 1.17 -6.89 -10.91
CA ALA A 121 0.26 -6.48 -11.97
C ALA A 121 -0.38 -5.11 -11.68
N VAL A 122 -0.84 -4.86 -10.45
CA VAL A 122 -1.39 -3.55 -10.05
C VAL A 122 -0.35 -2.44 -10.26
N ILE A 123 0.89 -2.66 -9.84
CA ILE A 123 1.96 -1.65 -9.97
C ILE A 123 2.26 -1.38 -11.45
N VAL A 124 2.43 -2.43 -12.24
CA VAL A 124 2.76 -2.32 -13.67
C VAL A 124 1.61 -1.67 -14.45
N VAL A 125 0.37 -2.13 -14.25
CA VAL A 125 -0.81 -1.58 -14.92
C VAL A 125 -1.01 -0.11 -14.57
N ASN A 126 -0.90 0.24 -13.28
CA ASN A 126 -0.99 1.64 -12.87
C ASN A 126 0.09 2.52 -13.52
N PHE A 127 1.34 2.05 -13.56
CA PHE A 127 2.44 2.77 -14.20
C PHE A 127 2.21 2.94 -15.71
N VAL A 128 1.86 1.86 -16.42
CA VAL A 128 1.60 1.90 -17.87
C VAL A 128 0.42 2.82 -18.20
N LEU A 129 -0.68 2.72 -17.47
CA LEU A 129 -1.83 3.60 -17.69
C LEU A 129 -1.46 5.06 -17.43
N SER A 130 -0.80 5.36 -16.32
CA SER A 130 -0.49 6.74 -15.93
C SER A 130 0.55 7.40 -16.82
N LYS A 131 1.57 6.66 -17.26
CA LYS A 131 2.74 7.24 -17.97
C LYS A 131 2.72 7.01 -19.48
N VAL A 132 2.00 6.00 -19.97
CA VAL A 132 1.98 5.66 -21.38
C VAL A 132 0.61 5.91 -21.99
N VAL A 133 -0.42 5.23 -21.49
CA VAL A 133 -1.74 5.24 -22.13
C VAL A 133 -2.42 6.60 -22.04
N PHE A 134 -2.53 7.17 -20.83
CA PHE A 134 -3.20 8.46 -20.65
C PHE A 134 -2.38 9.63 -21.20
N VAL A 135 -1.06 9.53 -21.23
CA VAL A 135 -0.19 10.53 -21.88
C VAL A 135 -0.34 10.46 -23.41
N ALA A 136 -0.33 9.22 -24.00
CA ALA A 136 -0.51 9.04 -25.44
C ALA A 136 -1.93 9.37 -25.93
N ALA A 137 -2.93 9.23 -25.08
CA ALA A 137 -4.32 9.56 -25.41
C ALA A 137 -4.60 11.05 -25.56
N ASN A 138 -3.58 11.90 -25.43
CA ASN A 138 -3.65 13.37 -25.52
C ASN A 138 -4.84 13.93 -24.71
N ALA A 139 -4.57 14.33 -23.49
CA ALA A 139 -5.58 14.94 -22.59
C ALA A 139 -6.35 16.09 -23.24
N ASP A 140 -5.74 16.78 -24.21
CA ASP A 140 -6.32 17.88 -24.97
C ASP A 140 -7.55 17.49 -25.81
N LYS A 141 -7.68 16.22 -26.21
CA LYS A 141 -8.86 15.74 -26.94
C LYS A 141 -10.13 15.66 -26.07
N TYR A 142 -9.98 15.75 -24.76
CA TYR A 142 -11.10 15.67 -23.81
C TYR A 142 -11.43 17.02 -23.19
N ALA A 143 -10.93 18.12 -23.78
CA ALA A 143 -11.29 19.49 -23.44
C ALA A 143 -12.80 19.79 -23.56
N TYR A 144 -13.57 18.88 -24.20
CA TYR A 144 -15.03 18.99 -24.24
C TYR A 144 -15.70 18.92 -22.85
N LEU A 145 -14.98 18.50 -21.83
CA LEU A 145 -15.45 18.54 -20.44
C LEU A 145 -15.20 19.91 -19.79
N GLU A 146 -14.39 20.76 -20.41
CA GLU A 146 -14.15 22.14 -19.99
C GLU A 146 -15.46 22.92 -20.06
N GLY A 147 -15.76 23.66 -19.00
CA GLY A 147 -17.02 24.43 -18.91
C GLY A 147 -18.25 23.62 -18.54
N LYS A 148 -18.16 22.30 -18.32
CA LYS A 148 -19.24 21.47 -17.75
C LYS A 148 -19.28 21.64 -16.21
N PRO A 149 -20.38 21.18 -15.54
CA PRO A 149 -20.54 21.36 -14.09
C PRO A 149 -19.35 20.90 -13.26
N TYR A 150 -18.55 20.00 -13.78
CA TYR A 150 -17.39 19.44 -13.08
C TYR A 150 -16.07 20.08 -13.46
N ASN A 151 -16.02 20.89 -14.52
CA ASN A 151 -14.83 21.61 -15.04
C ASN A 151 -13.53 20.76 -14.88
N THR A 152 -13.58 19.50 -15.32
CA THR A 152 -12.55 18.51 -15.06
C THR A 152 -11.94 18.08 -16.38
N GLU A 153 -10.63 18.20 -16.50
CA GLU A 153 -9.85 17.65 -17.60
C GLU A 153 -9.45 16.21 -17.31
N LEU A 154 -9.22 15.41 -18.36
CA LEU A 154 -8.75 14.04 -18.21
C LEU A 154 -7.43 13.98 -17.45
N SER A 155 -6.56 14.95 -17.64
CA SER A 155 -5.28 15.10 -16.94
C SER A 155 -5.44 15.09 -15.42
N HIS A 156 -6.49 15.74 -14.90
CA HIS A 156 -6.75 15.82 -13.46
C HIS A 156 -7.24 14.51 -12.85
N VAL A 157 -7.86 13.65 -13.64
CA VAL A 157 -8.47 12.38 -13.16
C VAL A 157 -7.74 11.14 -13.66
N ALA A 158 -6.80 11.29 -14.58
CA ALA A 158 -6.08 10.18 -15.21
C ALA A 158 -5.39 9.27 -14.20
N GLY A 159 -4.71 9.85 -13.20
CA GLY A 159 -4.05 9.07 -12.15
C GLY A 159 -5.04 8.25 -11.32
N THR A 160 -6.20 8.81 -11.00
CA THR A 160 -7.26 8.13 -10.25
C THR A 160 -7.85 6.98 -11.08
N TRP A 161 -8.13 7.20 -12.36
CA TRP A 161 -8.64 6.16 -13.24
C TRP A 161 -7.62 5.05 -13.50
N ALA A 162 -6.33 5.40 -13.67
CA ALA A 162 -5.27 4.42 -13.81
C ALA A 162 -5.23 3.47 -12.60
N LEU A 163 -5.37 4.03 -11.40
CA LEU A 163 -5.41 3.25 -10.18
C LEU A 163 -6.66 2.35 -10.10
N VAL A 164 -7.84 2.90 -10.34
CA VAL A 164 -9.11 2.13 -10.30
C VAL A 164 -9.02 0.93 -11.24
N ILE A 165 -8.57 1.15 -12.48
CA ILE A 165 -8.40 0.07 -13.45
C ILE A 165 -7.35 -0.95 -12.97
N ALA A 166 -6.22 -0.49 -12.46
CA ALA A 166 -5.18 -1.37 -11.94
C ALA A 166 -5.69 -2.23 -10.77
N LEU A 167 -6.46 -1.67 -9.86
CA LEU A 167 -7.06 -2.41 -8.75
C LEU A 167 -8.09 -3.44 -9.23
N ILE A 168 -8.92 -3.10 -10.22
CA ILE A 168 -9.86 -4.05 -10.83
C ILE A 168 -9.10 -5.23 -11.43
N VAL A 169 -8.03 -4.97 -12.18
CA VAL A 169 -7.16 -6.03 -12.75
C VAL A 169 -6.56 -6.90 -11.63
N GLY A 170 -6.08 -6.28 -10.55
CA GLY A 170 -5.55 -7.00 -9.40
C GLY A 170 -6.59 -7.91 -8.75
N ILE A 171 -7.81 -7.42 -8.54
CA ILE A 171 -8.92 -8.21 -7.98
C ILE A 171 -9.26 -9.39 -8.89
N LEU A 172 -9.37 -9.16 -10.20
CA LEU A 172 -9.66 -10.23 -11.16
C LEU A 172 -8.59 -11.32 -11.13
N LEU A 173 -7.31 -10.93 -11.04
CA LEU A 173 -6.22 -11.90 -10.91
C LEU A 173 -6.28 -12.71 -9.61
N VAL A 174 -6.64 -12.07 -8.48
CA VAL A 174 -6.82 -12.78 -7.20
C VAL A 174 -7.97 -13.79 -7.26
N VAL A 175 -9.02 -13.50 -8.03
CA VAL A 175 -10.18 -14.40 -8.19
C VAL A 175 -9.84 -15.58 -9.11
N ILE A 176 -8.95 -15.39 -10.08
CA ILE A 176 -8.55 -16.43 -11.06
C ILE A 176 -7.53 -17.40 -10.44
N PHE A 177 -6.63 -16.93 -9.56
CA PHE A 177 -5.58 -17.72 -8.92
C PHE A 177 -5.98 -18.22 -7.53
#